data_3c0621e9e3a88fb132d1cda61452bebc
#
_entry.id   3c0621e9e3a88fb132d1cda61452bebc
#
_cell.length_a   1.000
_cell.length_b   1.000
_cell.length_c   1.000
_cell.angle_alpha   90.00
_cell.angle_beta   90.00
_cell.angle_gamma   90.00
#
_symmetry.space_group_name_H-M   'P 1'
#
loop_
_entity.id
_entity.type
_entity.pdbx_description
1 polymer ?
#
loop_
_entity_poly.entity_id
_entity_poly.type
_entity_poly.pdbx_seq_one_letter_code
_entity_poly.pdbx_strand_id
1 'polypeptide(L)'
;MITAISCGSFLFNAQAETFGDFTYTDQGDSVTITGYSAFPFGAVNIPAEIGGKPVTAIGKKAFYCVGVTALMIPGSVTSIGDYAFGACHKLKEVTIPAGVKSIGTGAFFHCDGMEKLTLSTGLTTIGQDAFYHCTKLTGVVIPDGVTSIGDGAFFDCTALEQVSIRGDLASPGNWIFGQCEKIKRVTFGNGVKTIPERIFSNCWNLESVKIPRSVTSIDEGAFSGCRALKEVELPSSLISIGGSAFYGSGLTTVILPSSVESIGDGAFSGTSLTIVTLPASVESIGQRAFGYCGTLKRATFLGNAPALGNEAFVSAADAFTVYWYEGREGFTVPTWQGYPAWMVPKGPEIAVYQPRGFELVDGIGKKSYGGQRVGAKSPPRTVTIRNRGSRTLRDLSVKAGGNHPDDFIIRQPEVKNLPPGAATTFKVSFKPMAQGSRNAVIRIRSNDSDEGVFEIHFDGHGVR
;
A
#
# COMPACT_ATOMS: atom_id res chain seq x y z
N MET A 1 9.10 -15.05 23.62
CA MET A 1 9.73 -16.27 24.24
C MET A 1 10.14 -17.16 23.08
N ILE A 2 11.41 -17.14 22.69
CA ILE A 2 11.94 -17.95 21.59
C ILE A 2 12.10 -19.36 22.13
N THR A 3 11.15 -20.24 21.83
CA THR A 3 11.29 -21.67 22.09
C THR A 3 12.34 -22.22 21.14
N ALA A 4 13.43 -22.72 21.65
CA ALA A 4 14.43 -23.45 20.89
C ALA A 4 13.76 -24.62 20.15
N ILE A 5 13.75 -24.55 18.82
CA ILE A 5 13.25 -25.65 17.98
C ILE A 5 14.27 -26.78 18.07
N SER A 6 13.96 -27.85 18.82
CA SER A 6 14.79 -29.03 18.90
C SER A 6 14.66 -29.83 17.60
N CYS A 7 15.77 -30.07 16.92
CA CYS A 7 15.87 -31.05 15.84
C CYS A 7 15.69 -32.48 16.42
N GLY A 8 14.46 -32.96 16.41
CA GLY A 8 14.16 -34.38 16.83
C GLY A 8 14.47 -35.38 15.72
N SER A 9 14.93 -36.57 16.12
CA SER A 9 15.16 -37.72 15.21
C SER A 9 13.88 -38.15 14.53
N PHE A 10 13.88 -38.28 13.20
CA PHE A 10 12.76 -38.73 12.40
C PHE A 10 12.72 -40.29 12.37
N LEU A 11 11.54 -40.85 12.59
CA LEU A 11 11.26 -42.29 12.37
C LEU A 11 11.13 -42.52 10.85
N PHE A 12 11.96 -43.42 10.32
CA PHE A 12 11.88 -43.88 8.94
C PHE A 12 10.61 -44.68 8.68
N ASN A 13 9.89 -44.33 7.62
CA ASN A 13 8.72 -45.07 7.18
C ASN A 13 9.18 -46.35 6.43
N ALA A 14 8.60 -47.49 6.72
CA ALA A 14 9.05 -48.81 6.25
C ALA A 14 8.93 -49.09 4.73
N GLN A 15 8.55 -48.07 3.93
CA GLN A 15 8.40 -48.16 2.47
C GLN A 15 9.23 -47.10 1.71
N ALA A 16 10.16 -46.41 2.36
CA ALA A 16 10.99 -45.43 1.68
C ALA A 16 12.19 -46.10 1.01
N GLU A 17 12.36 -45.88 -0.29
CA GLU A 17 13.52 -46.28 -1.06
C GLU A 17 14.63 -45.23 -0.93
N THR A 18 15.88 -45.59 -1.27
CA THR A 18 17.03 -44.69 -1.20
C THR A 18 17.75 -44.59 -2.54
N PHE A 19 18.22 -43.35 -2.83
CA PHE A 19 19.10 -43.07 -3.96
C PHE A 19 20.18 -42.06 -3.50
N GLY A 20 21.39 -42.56 -3.30
CA GLY A 20 22.42 -41.82 -2.63
C GLY A 20 21.97 -41.40 -1.22
N ASP A 21 22.05 -40.10 -0.93
CA ASP A 21 21.58 -39.52 0.35
C ASP A 21 20.09 -39.22 0.41
N PHE A 22 19.34 -39.42 -0.68
CA PHE A 22 17.93 -39.16 -0.76
C PHE A 22 17.10 -40.36 -0.40
N THR A 23 16.06 -40.15 0.40
CA THR A 23 14.95 -41.11 0.53
C THR A 23 13.80 -40.62 -0.35
N TYR A 24 13.10 -41.54 -0.97
CA TYR A 24 12.02 -41.25 -1.88
C TYR A 24 10.89 -42.25 -1.83
N THR A 25 9.76 -41.87 -2.38
CA THR A 25 8.62 -42.76 -2.63
C THR A 25 8.36 -42.81 -4.13
N ASP A 26 8.27 -44.03 -4.68
CA ASP A 26 7.86 -44.27 -6.06
C ASP A 26 6.34 -44.09 -6.19
N GLN A 27 5.89 -43.23 -7.11
CA GLN A 27 4.49 -42.93 -7.40
C GLN A 27 3.99 -43.62 -8.69
N GLY A 28 4.76 -44.58 -9.23
CA GLY A 28 4.50 -45.19 -10.53
C GLY A 28 5.21 -44.49 -11.66
N ASP A 29 4.69 -43.38 -12.13
CA ASP A 29 5.27 -42.62 -13.26
C ASP A 29 6.22 -41.50 -12.81
N SER A 30 6.36 -41.27 -11.51
CA SER A 30 7.18 -40.18 -10.95
C SER A 30 7.68 -40.55 -9.55
N VAL A 31 8.54 -39.69 -9.00
CA VAL A 31 9.15 -39.88 -7.69
C VAL A 31 8.92 -38.62 -6.82
N THR A 32 8.64 -38.87 -5.53
CA THR A 32 8.61 -37.84 -4.49
C THR A 32 9.80 -38.01 -3.55
N ILE A 33 10.65 -36.97 -3.42
CA ILE A 33 11.71 -36.98 -2.37
C ILE A 33 11.05 -36.81 -1.01
N THR A 34 11.30 -37.75 -0.09
CA THR A 34 10.68 -37.80 1.24
C THR A 34 11.66 -37.54 2.38
N GLY A 35 12.97 -37.53 2.08
CA GLY A 35 13.98 -37.25 3.09
C GLY A 35 15.39 -37.12 2.53
N TYR A 36 16.31 -36.73 3.41
CA TYR A 36 17.73 -36.63 3.14
C TYR A 36 18.53 -37.12 4.34
N SER A 37 19.35 -38.16 4.14
CA SER A 37 20.01 -38.89 5.21
C SER A 37 21.39 -38.35 5.60
N ALA A 38 22.06 -37.60 4.71
CA ALA A 38 23.33 -37.00 5.06
C ALA A 38 23.12 -35.72 5.89
N PHE A 39 24.04 -35.45 6.81
CA PHE A 39 24.15 -34.12 7.44
C PHE A 39 25.05 -33.27 6.56
N PRO A 40 24.53 -32.59 5.52
CA PRO A 40 25.39 -31.80 4.67
C PRO A 40 25.57 -30.41 5.25
N PHE A 41 26.77 -30.03 5.43
CA PHE A 41 27.16 -28.64 5.38
C PHE A 41 27.56 -28.37 3.92
N GLY A 42 26.60 -28.09 3.03
CA GLY A 42 26.95 -27.90 1.63
C GLY A 42 25.77 -27.65 0.69
N ALA A 43 26.10 -27.64 -0.59
CA ALA A 43 25.09 -27.54 -1.66
C ALA A 43 24.39 -28.89 -1.88
N VAL A 44 23.07 -28.86 -2.05
CA VAL A 44 22.24 -30.03 -2.40
C VAL A 44 21.70 -29.85 -3.80
N ASN A 45 22.06 -30.80 -4.69
CA ASN A 45 21.50 -30.94 -6.01
C ASN A 45 20.45 -32.04 -5.98
N ILE A 46 19.16 -31.69 -6.03
CA ILE A 46 18.10 -32.66 -6.15
C ILE A 46 18.13 -33.27 -7.56
N PRO A 47 18.21 -34.62 -7.72
CA PRO A 47 18.26 -35.24 -9.04
C PRO A 47 16.95 -34.97 -9.81
N ALA A 48 17.06 -34.77 -11.12
CA ALA A 48 15.89 -34.60 -11.97
C ALA A 48 15.09 -35.91 -12.15
N GLU A 49 15.79 -37.05 -12.03
CA GLU A 49 15.24 -38.39 -12.22
C GLU A 49 15.87 -39.38 -11.22
N ILE A 50 15.09 -40.36 -10.79
CA ILE A 50 15.53 -41.52 -10.01
C ILE A 50 14.94 -42.78 -10.64
N GLY A 51 15.79 -43.72 -11.01
CA GLY A 51 15.36 -44.97 -11.66
C GLY A 51 14.66 -44.76 -13.02
N GLY A 52 15.02 -43.69 -13.75
CA GLY A 52 14.40 -43.33 -15.04
C GLY A 52 13.04 -42.60 -14.90
N LYS A 53 12.60 -42.29 -13.67
CA LYS A 53 11.36 -41.60 -13.39
C LYS A 53 11.63 -40.16 -12.93
N PRO A 54 10.88 -39.16 -13.42
CA PRO A 54 11.09 -37.77 -13.02
C PRO A 54 10.79 -37.55 -11.54
N VAL A 55 11.62 -36.73 -10.89
CA VAL A 55 11.34 -36.21 -9.55
C VAL A 55 10.35 -35.03 -9.70
N THR A 56 9.09 -35.25 -9.31
CA THR A 56 8.02 -34.27 -9.51
C THR A 56 7.59 -33.57 -8.22
N ALA A 57 7.98 -34.06 -7.05
CA ALA A 57 7.62 -33.47 -5.79
C ALA A 57 8.75 -33.56 -4.74
N ILE A 58 8.79 -32.53 -3.88
CA ILE A 58 9.57 -32.55 -2.65
C ILE A 58 8.54 -32.70 -1.52
N GLY A 59 8.61 -33.79 -0.79
CA GLY A 59 7.65 -34.19 0.22
C GLY A 59 7.72 -33.33 1.49
N LYS A 60 6.74 -33.54 2.35
CA LYS A 60 6.64 -32.91 3.68
C LYS A 60 7.90 -33.18 4.50
N LYS A 61 8.55 -32.13 5.01
CA LYS A 61 9.73 -32.15 5.87
C LYS A 61 10.97 -32.87 5.27
N ALA A 62 11.03 -33.07 3.95
CA ALA A 62 12.09 -33.85 3.31
C ALA A 62 13.50 -33.35 3.66
N PHE A 63 13.70 -32.03 3.86
CA PHE A 63 14.96 -31.40 4.25
C PHE A 63 14.80 -30.53 5.51
N TYR A 64 13.84 -30.87 6.38
CA TYR A 64 13.60 -30.07 7.59
C TYR A 64 14.82 -30.06 8.52
N CYS A 65 15.23 -28.86 8.95
CA CYS A 65 16.37 -28.66 9.86
C CYS A 65 17.73 -29.17 9.30
N VAL A 66 17.87 -29.23 7.96
CA VAL A 66 19.11 -29.67 7.31
C VAL A 66 20.03 -28.45 7.07
N GLY A 67 21.32 -28.63 7.27
CA GLY A 67 22.34 -27.58 7.13
C GLY A 67 22.68 -27.20 5.68
N VAL A 68 21.71 -27.19 4.78
CA VAL A 68 21.86 -26.83 3.36
C VAL A 68 22.30 -25.36 3.23
N THR A 69 23.36 -25.11 2.43
CA THR A 69 23.85 -23.77 2.16
C THR A 69 23.40 -23.24 0.78
N ALA A 70 23.23 -24.15 -0.18
CA ALA A 70 22.72 -23.87 -1.53
C ALA A 70 21.84 -25.02 -1.99
N LEU A 71 20.79 -24.72 -2.74
CA LEU A 71 19.80 -25.68 -3.19
C LEU A 71 19.57 -25.55 -4.69
N MET A 72 19.65 -26.66 -5.41
CA MET A 72 19.24 -26.76 -6.80
C MET A 72 18.03 -27.67 -6.92
N ILE A 73 16.89 -27.10 -7.28
CA ILE A 73 15.62 -27.79 -7.53
C ILE A 73 15.47 -28.00 -9.03
N PRO A 74 15.29 -29.24 -9.52
CA PRO A 74 15.17 -29.48 -10.95
C PRO A 74 13.82 -28.99 -11.50
N GLY A 75 13.81 -28.69 -12.82
CA GLY A 75 12.62 -28.16 -13.49
C GLY A 75 11.42 -29.12 -13.57
N SER A 76 11.65 -30.43 -13.34
CA SER A 76 10.62 -31.47 -13.26
C SER A 76 9.73 -31.35 -11.99
N VAL A 77 10.20 -30.67 -10.95
CA VAL A 77 9.45 -30.49 -9.70
C VAL A 77 8.26 -29.58 -9.90
N THR A 78 7.08 -30.07 -9.55
CA THR A 78 5.80 -29.34 -9.65
C THR A 78 5.26 -28.87 -8.31
N SER A 79 5.70 -29.47 -7.19
CA SER A 79 5.27 -29.10 -5.83
C SER A 79 6.38 -29.22 -4.80
N ILE A 80 6.36 -28.31 -3.83
CA ILE A 80 7.19 -28.33 -2.63
C ILE A 80 6.25 -28.48 -1.43
N GLY A 81 6.42 -29.56 -0.66
CA GLY A 81 5.54 -29.93 0.43
C GLY A 81 5.73 -29.08 1.70
N ASP A 82 4.86 -29.35 2.68
CA ASP A 82 4.86 -28.63 3.95
C ASP A 82 6.19 -28.82 4.69
N TYR A 83 6.74 -27.70 5.16
CA TYR A 83 8.01 -27.67 5.91
C TYR A 83 9.18 -28.35 5.19
N ALA A 84 9.10 -28.51 3.87
CA ALA A 84 10.08 -29.28 3.10
C ALA A 84 11.52 -28.84 3.37
N PHE A 85 11.77 -27.54 3.48
CA PHE A 85 13.06 -26.91 3.83
C PHE A 85 12.96 -26.06 5.10
N GLY A 86 11.98 -26.33 5.98
CA GLY A 86 11.83 -25.57 7.22
C GLY A 86 13.08 -25.67 8.09
N ALA A 87 13.44 -24.59 8.77
CA ALA A 87 14.62 -24.46 9.63
C ALA A 87 15.97 -24.76 8.93
N CYS A 88 16.07 -24.53 7.62
CA CYS A 88 17.34 -24.54 6.89
C CYS A 88 18.10 -23.21 7.09
N HIS A 89 18.58 -22.95 8.31
CA HIS A 89 19.14 -21.67 8.74
C HIS A 89 20.37 -21.19 7.94
N LYS A 90 21.04 -22.10 7.19
CA LYS A 90 22.24 -21.78 6.38
C LYS A 90 21.94 -21.55 4.92
N LEU A 91 20.72 -21.82 4.46
CA LEU A 91 20.30 -21.65 3.07
C LEU A 91 20.27 -20.16 2.69
N LYS A 92 21.10 -19.76 1.73
CA LYS A 92 21.28 -18.35 1.36
C LYS A 92 20.43 -17.91 0.20
N GLU A 93 20.31 -18.74 -0.82
CA GLU A 93 19.58 -18.41 -2.05
C GLU A 93 18.67 -19.57 -2.45
N VAL A 94 17.48 -19.24 -2.91
CA VAL A 94 16.51 -20.18 -3.47
C VAL A 94 15.97 -19.63 -4.79
N THR A 95 16.02 -20.46 -5.81
CA THR A 95 15.30 -20.24 -7.07
C THR A 95 14.24 -21.32 -7.23
N ILE A 96 12.98 -20.91 -7.24
CA ILE A 96 11.84 -21.79 -7.50
C ILE A 96 11.72 -21.95 -9.03
N PRO A 97 11.86 -23.17 -9.57
CA PRO A 97 11.84 -23.39 -11.01
C PRO A 97 10.43 -23.23 -11.60
N ALA A 98 10.34 -23.03 -12.92
CA ALA A 98 9.10 -22.75 -13.64
C ALA A 98 8.06 -23.88 -13.55
N GLY A 99 8.49 -25.12 -13.29
CA GLY A 99 7.61 -26.29 -13.09
C GLY A 99 6.75 -26.19 -11.84
N VAL A 100 7.27 -25.57 -10.77
CA VAL A 100 6.61 -25.52 -9.46
C VAL A 100 5.33 -24.69 -9.53
N LYS A 101 4.21 -25.31 -9.15
CA LYS A 101 2.88 -24.70 -9.07
C LYS A 101 2.51 -24.33 -7.64
N SER A 102 3.01 -25.07 -6.65
CA SER A 102 2.67 -24.84 -5.25
C SER A 102 3.86 -24.99 -4.31
N ILE A 103 3.88 -24.09 -3.33
CA ILE A 103 4.78 -24.12 -2.16
C ILE A 103 3.89 -24.36 -0.95
N GLY A 104 4.15 -25.41 -0.17
CA GLY A 104 3.36 -25.82 0.98
C GLY A 104 3.52 -24.94 2.22
N THR A 105 2.74 -25.24 3.25
CA THR A 105 2.78 -24.57 4.55
C THR A 105 4.18 -24.67 5.15
N GLY A 106 4.74 -23.53 5.58
CA GLY A 106 6.05 -23.46 6.23
C GLY A 106 7.21 -24.02 5.41
N ALA A 107 7.07 -24.16 4.09
CA ALA A 107 8.06 -24.87 3.25
C ALA A 107 9.50 -24.36 3.43
N PHE A 108 9.68 -23.08 3.71
CA PHE A 108 10.97 -22.41 4.03
C PHE A 108 10.89 -21.64 5.36
N PHE A 109 10.04 -22.12 6.29
CA PHE A 109 9.87 -21.55 7.63
C PHE A 109 11.22 -21.47 8.36
N HIS A 110 11.55 -20.30 8.96
CA HIS A 110 12.83 -20.08 9.65
C HIS A 110 14.08 -20.37 8.81
N CYS A 111 14.07 -20.06 7.52
CA CYS A 111 15.28 -20.02 6.72
C CYS A 111 16.02 -18.67 6.95
N ASP A 112 16.50 -18.44 8.19
CA ASP A 112 17.04 -17.16 8.66
C ASP A 112 18.26 -16.67 7.87
N GLY A 113 18.95 -17.63 7.19
CA GLY A 113 20.09 -17.34 6.33
C GLY A 113 19.72 -16.83 4.93
N MET A 114 18.45 -16.92 4.53
CA MET A 114 18.01 -16.65 3.16
C MET A 114 18.11 -15.14 2.85
N GLU A 115 18.99 -14.82 1.93
CA GLU A 115 19.24 -13.45 1.45
C GLU A 115 18.50 -13.16 0.15
N LYS A 116 18.27 -14.20 -0.69
CA LYS A 116 17.65 -14.06 -2.01
C LYS A 116 16.66 -15.17 -2.31
N LEU A 117 15.49 -14.76 -2.78
CA LEU A 117 14.42 -15.63 -3.25
C LEU A 117 13.99 -15.21 -4.65
N THR A 118 13.97 -16.18 -5.58
CA THR A 118 13.41 -15.98 -6.92
C THR A 118 12.21 -16.90 -7.09
N LEU A 119 11.03 -16.31 -7.26
CA LEU A 119 9.79 -17.02 -7.55
C LEU A 119 9.53 -17.03 -9.06
N SER A 120 9.13 -18.17 -9.61
CA SER A 120 8.86 -18.32 -11.03
C SER A 120 7.44 -17.88 -11.41
N THR A 121 7.24 -17.53 -12.67
CA THR A 121 5.92 -17.16 -13.22
C THR A 121 4.93 -18.33 -13.28
N GLY A 122 5.41 -19.56 -13.14
CA GLY A 122 4.57 -20.77 -13.10
C GLY A 122 3.88 -21.02 -11.75
N LEU A 123 4.31 -20.32 -10.70
CA LEU A 123 3.80 -20.49 -9.35
C LEU A 123 2.38 -19.93 -9.22
N THR A 124 1.48 -20.68 -8.59
CA THR A 124 0.08 -20.29 -8.36
C THR A 124 -0.28 -20.15 -6.88
N THR A 125 0.39 -20.94 -6.02
CA THR A 125 0.05 -20.98 -4.60
C THR A 125 1.29 -20.93 -3.71
N ILE A 126 1.24 -20.07 -2.69
CA ILE A 126 2.20 -20.00 -1.59
C ILE A 126 1.44 -20.29 -0.31
N GLY A 127 1.86 -21.32 0.42
CA GLY A 127 1.20 -21.78 1.65
C GLY A 127 1.36 -20.82 2.83
N GLN A 128 0.61 -21.10 3.90
CA GLN A 128 0.72 -20.40 5.17
C GLN A 128 2.17 -20.51 5.71
N ASP A 129 2.67 -19.40 6.27
CA ASP A 129 4.01 -19.34 6.89
C ASP A 129 5.16 -19.80 5.98
N ALA A 130 4.95 -19.90 4.66
CA ALA A 130 5.91 -20.54 3.74
C ALA A 130 7.32 -19.97 3.83
N PHE A 131 7.49 -18.68 4.09
CA PHE A 131 8.76 -17.96 4.28
C PHE A 131 8.76 -17.17 5.60
N TYR A 132 7.98 -17.61 6.59
CA TYR A 132 7.93 -16.99 7.92
C TYR A 132 9.33 -16.88 8.52
N HIS A 133 9.67 -15.70 9.06
CA HIS A 133 10.93 -15.42 9.75
C HIS A 133 12.20 -15.67 8.89
N CYS A 134 12.13 -15.41 7.57
CA CYS A 134 13.33 -15.34 6.71
C CYS A 134 14.03 -13.98 6.91
N THR A 135 14.70 -13.80 8.06
CA THR A 135 15.14 -12.50 8.59
C THR A 135 16.23 -11.80 7.79
N LYS A 136 16.87 -12.49 6.83
CA LYS A 136 17.88 -11.89 5.92
C LYS A 136 17.37 -11.62 4.51
N LEU A 137 16.14 -12.02 4.19
CA LEU A 137 15.56 -11.80 2.86
C LEU A 137 15.39 -10.30 2.61
N THR A 138 16.00 -9.77 1.54
CA THR A 138 16.05 -8.32 1.28
C THR A 138 14.99 -7.83 0.31
N GLY A 139 14.46 -8.70 -0.54
CA GLY A 139 13.44 -8.34 -1.53
C GLY A 139 12.67 -9.55 -2.04
N VAL A 140 11.42 -9.34 -2.44
CA VAL A 140 10.61 -10.37 -3.09
C VAL A 140 9.70 -9.76 -4.16
N VAL A 141 9.56 -10.49 -5.27
CA VAL A 141 8.59 -10.23 -6.31
C VAL A 141 7.60 -11.39 -6.35
N ILE A 142 6.34 -11.12 -6.04
CA ILE A 142 5.24 -12.08 -6.19
C ILE A 142 4.79 -12.04 -7.66
N PRO A 143 4.92 -13.12 -8.43
CA PRO A 143 4.58 -13.16 -9.85
C PRO A 143 3.08 -13.03 -10.13
N ASP A 144 2.71 -12.67 -11.36
CA ASP A 144 1.32 -12.50 -11.81
C ASP A 144 0.49 -13.78 -11.69
N GLY A 145 1.14 -14.96 -11.78
CA GLY A 145 0.49 -16.27 -11.68
C GLY A 145 0.03 -16.64 -10.28
N VAL A 146 0.56 -16.00 -9.24
CA VAL A 146 0.20 -16.32 -7.85
C VAL A 146 -1.17 -15.73 -7.53
N THR A 147 -2.13 -16.62 -7.30
CA THR A 147 -3.52 -16.26 -6.97
C THR A 147 -3.87 -16.51 -5.51
N SER A 148 -3.07 -17.31 -4.81
CA SER A 148 -3.29 -17.64 -3.39
C SER A 148 -1.98 -17.51 -2.61
N ILE A 149 -2.03 -16.78 -1.51
CA ILE A 149 -0.95 -16.68 -0.52
C ILE A 149 -1.57 -16.90 0.84
N GLY A 150 -1.05 -17.86 1.60
CA GLY A 150 -1.54 -18.17 2.96
C GLY A 150 -1.15 -17.12 4.00
N ASP A 151 -1.77 -17.22 5.17
CA ASP A 151 -1.50 -16.38 6.33
C ASP A 151 -0.01 -16.35 6.67
N GLY A 152 0.50 -15.18 6.98
CA GLY A 152 1.88 -15.00 7.45
C GLY A 152 2.97 -15.46 6.49
N ALA A 153 2.68 -15.67 5.21
CA ALA A 153 3.63 -16.32 4.28
C ALA A 153 5.04 -15.69 4.27
N PHE A 154 5.16 -14.39 4.52
CA PHE A 154 6.42 -13.63 4.66
C PHE A 154 6.46 -12.83 5.98
N PHE A 155 5.70 -13.27 6.99
CA PHE A 155 5.65 -12.57 8.28
C PHE A 155 7.04 -12.55 8.93
N ASP A 156 7.39 -11.40 9.55
CA ASP A 156 8.64 -11.20 10.28
C ASP A 156 9.92 -11.39 9.42
N CYS A 157 9.84 -11.09 8.11
CA CYS A 157 11.01 -10.97 7.24
C CYS A 157 11.67 -9.60 7.46
N THR A 158 12.36 -9.44 8.60
CA THR A 158 12.80 -8.12 9.13
C THR A 158 13.83 -7.39 8.28
N ALA A 159 14.54 -8.05 7.37
CA ALA A 159 15.46 -7.40 6.43
C ALA A 159 14.81 -6.97 5.11
N LEU A 160 13.53 -7.31 4.88
CA LEU A 160 12.86 -7.08 3.62
C LEU A 160 12.66 -5.56 3.39
N GLU A 161 13.24 -5.03 2.33
CA GLU A 161 13.19 -3.59 2.00
C GLU A 161 12.21 -3.25 0.88
N GLN A 162 11.98 -4.19 -0.03
CA GLN A 162 11.15 -3.98 -1.23
C GLN A 162 10.24 -5.18 -1.50
N VAL A 163 8.98 -4.89 -1.76
CA VAL A 163 7.96 -5.88 -2.15
C VAL A 163 7.28 -5.43 -3.44
N SER A 164 7.15 -6.36 -4.39
CA SER A 164 6.34 -6.16 -5.59
C SER A 164 5.32 -7.28 -5.71
N ILE A 165 4.03 -6.95 -5.75
CA ILE A 165 2.91 -7.87 -5.97
C ILE A 165 2.35 -7.55 -7.34
N ARG A 166 2.54 -8.44 -8.33
CA ARG A 166 2.20 -8.15 -9.72
C ARG A 166 0.76 -8.51 -10.07
N GLY A 167 0.30 -9.68 -9.62
CA GLY A 167 -1.05 -10.20 -9.90
C GLY A 167 -2.08 -9.82 -8.87
N ASP A 168 -3.34 -10.12 -9.18
CA ASP A 168 -4.44 -10.06 -8.22
C ASP A 168 -4.43 -11.32 -7.35
N LEU A 169 -4.46 -11.11 -6.05
CA LEU A 169 -4.52 -12.20 -5.08
C LEU A 169 -6.00 -12.54 -4.86
N ALA A 170 -6.50 -13.55 -5.56
CA ALA A 170 -7.89 -13.98 -5.44
C ALA A 170 -8.22 -14.57 -4.06
N SER A 171 -7.22 -15.15 -3.40
CA SER A 171 -7.34 -15.73 -2.05
C SER A 171 -6.12 -15.34 -1.21
N PRO A 172 -6.03 -14.07 -0.77
CA PRO A 172 -4.95 -13.64 0.11
C PRO A 172 -5.26 -14.07 1.54
N GLY A 173 -4.24 -14.54 2.24
CA GLY A 173 -4.24 -14.68 3.68
C GLY A 173 -3.99 -13.36 4.40
N ASN A 174 -4.04 -13.40 5.72
CA ASN A 174 -3.78 -12.27 6.58
C ASN A 174 -2.29 -12.16 6.93
N TRP A 175 -1.82 -10.97 7.28
CA TRP A 175 -0.45 -10.73 7.77
C TRP A 175 0.66 -11.15 6.80
N ILE A 176 0.41 -11.20 5.50
CA ILE A 176 1.37 -11.76 4.51
C ILE A 176 2.78 -11.18 4.70
N PHE A 177 2.93 -9.87 4.85
CA PHE A 177 4.19 -9.14 5.11
C PHE A 177 4.15 -8.41 6.46
N GLY A 178 3.35 -8.90 7.42
CA GLY A 178 3.28 -8.30 8.75
C GLY A 178 4.64 -8.30 9.44
N GLN A 179 4.94 -7.26 10.21
CA GLN A 179 6.21 -7.06 10.95
C GLN A 179 7.49 -7.06 10.09
N CYS A 180 7.38 -6.85 8.79
CA CYS A 180 8.55 -6.62 7.94
C CYS A 180 9.02 -5.17 8.10
N GLU A 181 9.73 -4.92 9.20
CA GLU A 181 10.03 -3.58 9.70
C GLU A 181 10.81 -2.71 8.72
N LYS A 182 11.68 -3.30 7.88
CA LYS A 182 12.54 -2.55 6.96
C LYS A 182 11.92 -2.25 5.60
N ILE A 183 10.69 -2.71 5.32
CA ILE A 183 10.02 -2.37 4.06
C ILE A 183 9.88 -0.85 3.94
N LYS A 184 10.44 -0.29 2.87
CA LYS A 184 10.37 1.14 2.54
C LYS A 184 9.37 1.43 1.42
N ARG A 185 9.27 0.52 0.45
CA ARG A 185 8.43 0.69 -0.74
C ARG A 185 7.69 -0.58 -1.11
N VAL A 186 6.44 -0.40 -1.48
CA VAL A 186 5.57 -1.46 -2.00
C VAL A 186 5.02 -1.03 -3.34
N THR A 187 5.02 -1.96 -4.29
CA THR A 187 4.38 -1.78 -5.59
C THR A 187 3.37 -2.88 -5.85
N PHE A 188 2.19 -2.47 -6.31
CA PHE A 188 1.14 -3.39 -6.76
C PHE A 188 0.98 -3.33 -8.27
N GLY A 189 0.70 -4.45 -8.90
CA GLY A 189 0.31 -4.54 -10.31
C GLY A 189 -1.11 -3.99 -10.56
N ASN A 190 -1.39 -3.69 -11.82
CA ASN A 190 -2.67 -3.08 -12.21
C ASN A 190 -3.89 -4.02 -12.10
N GLY A 191 -3.69 -5.31 -11.78
CA GLY A 191 -4.77 -6.29 -11.59
C GLY A 191 -5.36 -6.32 -10.19
N VAL A 192 -4.61 -5.85 -9.19
CA VAL A 192 -5.00 -5.90 -7.77
C VAL A 192 -6.28 -5.10 -7.53
N LYS A 193 -7.31 -5.74 -6.99
CA LYS A 193 -8.62 -5.12 -6.69
C LYS A 193 -8.80 -4.80 -5.21
N THR A 194 -8.18 -5.59 -4.35
CA THR A 194 -8.27 -5.45 -2.90
C THR A 194 -6.87 -5.41 -2.29
N ILE A 195 -6.63 -4.50 -1.37
CA ILE A 195 -5.44 -4.55 -0.50
C ILE A 195 -5.80 -5.41 0.71
N PRO A 196 -5.19 -6.60 0.85
CA PRO A 196 -5.61 -7.61 1.83
C PRO A 196 -5.47 -7.18 3.30
N GLU A 197 -6.21 -7.89 4.15
CA GLU A 197 -6.20 -7.69 5.60
C GLU A 197 -4.79 -7.81 6.18
N ARG A 198 -4.38 -6.80 6.96
CA ARG A 198 -3.12 -6.71 7.71
C ARG A 198 -1.86 -6.99 6.89
N ILE A 199 -1.94 -6.90 5.57
CA ILE A 199 -0.85 -7.31 4.65
C ILE A 199 0.49 -6.65 4.98
N PHE A 200 0.52 -5.36 5.37
CA PHE A 200 1.71 -4.60 5.78
C PHE A 200 1.60 -4.07 7.21
N SER A 201 0.87 -4.77 8.07
CA SER A 201 0.75 -4.34 9.48
C SER A 201 2.11 -4.33 10.16
N ASN A 202 2.41 -3.24 10.88
CA ASN A 202 3.69 -2.99 11.56
C ASN A 202 4.93 -2.97 10.64
N CYS A 203 4.76 -2.59 9.38
CA CYS A 203 5.87 -2.20 8.51
C CYS A 203 6.30 -0.76 8.83
N TRP A 204 7.01 -0.58 9.94
CA TRP A 204 7.25 0.74 10.55
C TRP A 204 7.99 1.73 9.66
N ASN A 205 8.84 1.24 8.76
CA ASN A 205 9.65 2.06 7.84
C ASN A 205 9.03 2.21 6.44
N LEU A 206 7.77 1.76 6.23
CA LEU A 206 7.10 1.95 4.94
C LEU A 206 6.87 3.45 4.69
N GLU A 207 7.63 4.00 3.75
CA GLU A 207 7.62 5.43 3.41
C GLU A 207 6.59 5.75 2.31
N SER A 208 6.40 4.83 1.38
CA SER A 208 5.53 5.04 0.23
C SER A 208 4.90 3.74 -0.27
N VAL A 209 3.64 3.85 -0.68
CA VAL A 209 2.89 2.78 -1.35
C VAL A 209 2.19 3.36 -2.58
N LYS A 210 2.31 2.67 -3.70
CA LYS A 210 1.59 3.02 -4.91
C LYS A 210 0.40 2.09 -5.07
N ILE A 211 -0.79 2.58 -4.74
CA ILE A 211 -2.05 1.83 -4.87
C ILE A 211 -2.56 1.99 -6.31
N PRO A 212 -2.79 0.90 -7.07
CA PRO A 212 -3.25 0.98 -8.45
C PRO A 212 -4.73 1.39 -8.54
N ARG A 213 -5.11 1.89 -9.72
CA ARG A 213 -6.48 2.34 -9.99
C ARG A 213 -7.52 1.22 -10.06
N SER A 214 -7.10 -0.02 -10.06
CA SER A 214 -7.97 -1.18 -10.00
C SER A 214 -8.52 -1.47 -8.59
N VAL A 215 -7.88 -0.89 -7.54
CA VAL A 215 -8.24 -1.16 -6.15
C VAL A 215 -9.56 -0.46 -5.79
N THR A 216 -10.48 -1.26 -5.28
CA THR A 216 -11.80 -0.83 -4.80
C THR A 216 -11.95 -0.93 -3.29
N SER A 217 -11.13 -1.74 -2.61
CA SER A 217 -11.13 -1.87 -1.15
C SER A 217 -9.71 -1.91 -0.57
N ILE A 218 -9.56 -1.34 0.62
CA ILE A 218 -8.41 -1.52 1.50
C ILE A 218 -8.96 -2.18 2.74
N ASP A 219 -8.56 -3.43 3.00
CA ASP A 219 -9.16 -4.22 4.07
C ASP A 219 -8.59 -3.89 5.46
N GLU A 220 -9.12 -4.56 6.49
CA GLU A 220 -8.79 -4.28 7.89
C GLU A 220 -7.29 -4.30 8.16
N GLY A 221 -6.78 -3.28 8.83
CA GLY A 221 -5.40 -3.19 9.31
C GLY A 221 -4.32 -3.22 8.23
N ALA A 222 -4.66 -3.07 6.94
CA ALA A 222 -3.73 -3.26 5.82
C ALA A 222 -2.40 -2.51 5.97
N PHE A 223 -2.42 -1.29 6.49
CA PHE A 223 -1.26 -0.42 6.75
C PHE A 223 -1.20 0.03 8.22
N SER A 224 -1.78 -0.75 9.13
CA SER A 224 -1.75 -0.46 10.56
C SER A 224 -0.30 -0.41 11.08
N GLY A 225 0.04 0.62 11.84
CA GLY A 225 1.39 0.78 12.39
C GLY A 225 2.48 1.21 11.41
N CYS A 226 2.16 1.58 10.16
CA CYS A 226 3.12 2.09 9.18
C CYS A 226 3.56 3.53 9.53
N ARG A 227 4.39 3.69 10.55
CA ARG A 227 4.73 4.99 11.16
C ARG A 227 5.47 5.96 10.23
N ALA A 228 6.21 5.45 9.25
CA ALA A 228 6.93 6.26 8.27
C ALA A 228 6.04 6.72 7.11
N LEU A 229 4.83 6.15 6.91
CA LEU A 229 3.91 6.48 5.84
C LEU A 229 3.23 7.82 6.13
N LYS A 230 3.75 8.91 5.52
CA LYS A 230 3.26 10.28 5.77
C LYS A 230 2.14 10.71 4.84
N GLU A 231 2.06 10.10 3.67
CA GLU A 231 1.05 10.37 2.66
C GLU A 231 0.74 9.10 1.87
N VAL A 232 -0.49 8.99 1.38
CA VAL A 232 -0.95 7.91 0.51
C VAL A 232 -1.82 8.47 -0.60
N GLU A 233 -1.55 8.07 -1.84
CA GLU A 233 -2.43 8.35 -2.98
C GLU A 233 -3.52 7.28 -3.08
N LEU A 234 -4.74 7.62 -2.67
CA LEU A 234 -5.90 6.72 -2.79
C LEU A 234 -6.49 6.80 -4.20
N PRO A 235 -6.76 5.67 -4.86
CA PRO A 235 -7.28 5.67 -6.23
C PRO A 235 -8.75 6.11 -6.30
N SER A 236 -9.15 6.72 -7.41
CA SER A 236 -10.52 7.17 -7.64
C SER A 236 -11.56 6.04 -7.79
N SER A 237 -11.13 4.80 -7.77
CA SER A 237 -11.96 3.59 -7.74
C SER A 237 -12.26 3.08 -6.33
N LEU A 238 -11.61 3.65 -5.30
CA LEU A 238 -11.72 3.16 -3.93
C LEU A 238 -13.12 3.42 -3.38
N ILE A 239 -13.79 2.36 -2.92
CA ILE A 239 -15.15 2.39 -2.39
C ILE A 239 -15.12 2.28 -0.85
N SER A 240 -14.25 1.43 -0.31
CA SER A 240 -14.20 1.16 1.12
C SER A 240 -12.81 1.19 1.71
N ILE A 241 -12.73 1.70 2.94
CA ILE A 241 -11.52 1.68 3.79
C ILE A 241 -11.89 0.89 5.04
N GLY A 242 -11.27 -0.24 5.23
CA GLY A 242 -11.53 -1.20 6.31
C GLY A 242 -11.16 -0.68 7.69
N GLY A 243 -11.59 -1.40 8.72
CA GLY A 243 -11.26 -1.07 10.10
C GLY A 243 -9.75 -1.03 10.32
N SER A 244 -9.27 -0.05 11.10
CA SER A 244 -7.84 0.08 11.43
C SER A 244 -6.89 0.11 10.24
N ALA A 245 -7.37 0.31 8.99
CA ALA A 245 -6.56 0.22 7.77
C ALA A 245 -5.27 1.06 7.83
N PHE A 246 -5.33 2.25 8.45
CA PHE A 246 -4.20 3.16 8.68
C PHE A 246 -3.99 3.49 10.16
N TYR A 247 -4.46 2.62 11.07
CA TYR A 247 -4.32 2.83 12.51
C TYR A 247 -2.85 3.05 12.90
N GLY A 248 -2.58 4.13 13.64
CA GLY A 248 -1.22 4.46 14.10
C GLY A 248 -0.20 4.66 12.99
N SER A 249 -0.64 4.88 11.75
CA SER A 249 0.24 5.26 10.66
C SER A 249 0.72 6.70 10.82
N GLY A 250 1.80 7.05 10.09
CA GLY A 250 2.36 8.40 10.15
C GLY A 250 1.63 9.45 9.31
N LEU A 251 0.43 9.17 8.80
CA LEU A 251 -0.30 10.05 7.90
C LEU A 251 -0.53 11.44 8.49
N THR A 252 -0.08 12.45 7.77
CA THR A 252 -0.31 13.87 8.09
C THR A 252 -1.41 14.48 7.22
N THR A 253 -1.65 13.89 6.06
CA THR A 253 -2.66 14.29 5.09
C THR A 253 -3.25 13.06 4.43
N VAL A 254 -4.54 13.13 4.08
CA VAL A 254 -5.22 12.14 3.25
C VAL A 254 -6.25 12.84 2.37
N ILE A 255 -6.31 12.44 1.10
CA ILE A 255 -7.34 12.89 0.16
C ILE A 255 -8.24 11.69 -0.10
N LEU A 256 -9.45 11.76 0.42
CA LEU A 256 -10.48 10.73 0.20
C LEU A 256 -11.10 10.96 -1.19
N PRO A 257 -11.06 9.98 -2.10
CA PRO A 257 -11.68 10.11 -3.41
C PRO A 257 -13.22 10.14 -3.30
N SER A 258 -13.85 10.77 -4.29
CA SER A 258 -15.30 10.94 -4.34
C SER A 258 -16.10 9.64 -4.56
N SER A 259 -15.43 8.52 -4.60
CA SER A 259 -16.00 7.17 -4.68
C SER A 259 -16.11 6.46 -3.33
N VAL A 260 -15.48 7.00 -2.27
CA VAL A 260 -15.48 6.34 -0.96
C VAL A 260 -16.86 6.45 -0.32
N GLU A 261 -17.44 5.30 0.01
CA GLU A 261 -18.75 5.16 0.63
C GLU A 261 -18.65 4.79 2.11
N SER A 262 -17.62 4.05 2.50
CA SER A 262 -17.45 3.59 3.88
C SER A 262 -16.04 3.73 4.42
N ILE A 263 -15.94 4.15 5.69
CA ILE A 263 -14.72 4.23 6.47
C ILE A 263 -14.94 3.42 7.75
N GLY A 264 -14.14 2.36 7.94
CA GLY A 264 -14.31 1.40 9.03
C GLY A 264 -13.86 1.90 10.41
N ASP A 265 -14.07 1.07 11.42
CA ASP A 265 -13.73 1.35 12.81
C ASP A 265 -12.22 1.61 12.97
N GLY A 266 -11.86 2.72 13.59
CA GLY A 266 -10.45 3.08 13.83
C GLY A 266 -9.60 3.27 12.56
N ALA A 267 -10.20 3.39 11.37
CA ALA A 267 -9.47 3.37 10.09
C ALA A 267 -8.27 4.32 10.03
N PHE A 268 -8.38 5.52 10.61
CA PHE A 268 -7.32 6.53 10.69
C PHE A 268 -6.97 6.89 12.14
N SER A 269 -7.38 6.06 13.10
CA SER A 269 -7.15 6.33 14.52
C SER A 269 -5.64 6.43 14.83
N GLY A 270 -5.27 7.41 15.66
CA GLY A 270 -3.87 7.62 16.08
C GLY A 270 -2.95 8.16 14.98
N THR A 271 -3.51 8.73 13.90
CA THR A 271 -2.73 9.41 12.87
C THR A 271 -2.45 10.87 13.22
N SER A 272 -1.55 11.52 12.44
CA SER A 272 -1.21 12.93 12.60
C SER A 272 -1.96 13.84 11.62
N LEU A 273 -3.16 13.45 11.19
CA LEU A 273 -4.01 14.25 10.31
C LEU A 273 -4.35 15.60 10.96
N THR A 274 -4.33 16.67 10.18
CA THR A 274 -4.68 18.01 10.65
C THR A 274 -6.06 18.45 10.20
N ILE A 275 -6.46 18.05 9.01
CA ILE A 275 -7.78 18.27 8.41
C ILE A 275 -8.21 17.01 7.66
N VAL A 276 -9.51 16.79 7.56
CA VAL A 276 -10.09 15.76 6.70
C VAL A 276 -11.30 16.34 5.96
N THR A 277 -11.39 16.05 4.67
CA THR A 277 -12.58 16.34 3.85
C THR A 277 -13.24 15.03 3.48
N LEU A 278 -14.50 14.90 3.85
CA LEU A 278 -15.33 13.71 3.66
C LEU A 278 -16.19 13.92 2.41
N PRO A 279 -15.99 13.15 1.34
CA PRO A 279 -16.73 13.31 0.09
C PRO A 279 -18.23 13.05 0.28
N ALA A 280 -19.02 13.54 -0.66
CA ALA A 280 -20.48 13.42 -0.58
C ALA A 280 -21.00 11.98 -0.69
N SER A 281 -20.18 11.07 -1.14
CA SER A 281 -20.45 9.65 -1.25
C SER A 281 -20.36 8.89 0.08
N VAL A 282 -19.73 9.47 1.13
CA VAL A 282 -19.55 8.76 2.40
C VAL A 282 -20.89 8.58 3.10
N GLU A 283 -21.29 7.33 3.24
CA GLU A 283 -22.53 6.90 3.89
C GLU A 283 -22.32 6.47 5.34
N SER A 284 -21.10 5.97 5.66
CA SER A 284 -20.78 5.48 7.00
C SER A 284 -19.35 5.77 7.43
N ILE A 285 -19.19 6.13 8.70
CA ILE A 285 -17.92 6.33 9.39
C ILE A 285 -17.98 5.51 10.68
N GLY A 286 -17.06 4.56 10.83
CA GLY A 286 -17.02 3.63 11.94
C GLY A 286 -16.63 4.25 13.28
N GLN A 287 -16.72 3.42 14.33
CA GLN A 287 -16.31 3.78 15.67
C GLN A 287 -14.84 4.21 15.71
N ARG A 288 -14.53 5.37 16.31
CA ARG A 288 -13.16 5.90 16.42
C ARG A 288 -12.41 6.01 15.11
N ALA A 289 -13.09 6.12 13.97
CA ALA A 289 -12.44 6.13 12.65
C ALA A 289 -11.32 7.17 12.54
N PHE A 290 -11.47 8.32 13.19
CA PHE A 290 -10.49 9.39 13.34
C PHE A 290 -10.17 9.67 14.82
N GLY A 291 -10.37 8.67 15.68
CA GLY A 291 -10.09 8.79 17.12
C GLY A 291 -8.58 8.96 17.37
N TYR A 292 -8.24 9.63 18.49
CA TYR A 292 -6.85 9.85 18.90
C TYR A 292 -5.97 10.58 17.88
N CYS A 293 -6.58 11.31 16.93
CA CYS A 293 -5.90 12.21 16.01
C CYS A 293 -5.69 13.57 16.69
N GLY A 294 -4.79 13.67 17.65
CA GLY A 294 -4.57 14.87 18.48
C GLY A 294 -4.20 16.15 17.73
N THR A 295 -3.92 16.07 16.43
CA THR A 295 -3.64 17.21 15.56
C THR A 295 -4.82 17.58 14.65
N LEU A 296 -5.90 16.80 14.64
CA LEU A 296 -7.06 16.99 13.75
C LEU A 296 -7.92 18.16 14.26
N LYS A 297 -7.94 19.25 13.52
CA LYS A 297 -8.65 20.48 13.86
C LYS A 297 -9.97 20.63 13.12
N ARG A 298 -10.11 19.99 11.96
CA ARG A 298 -11.27 20.19 11.09
C ARG A 298 -11.68 18.91 10.37
N ALA A 299 -12.99 18.62 10.38
CA ALA A 299 -13.63 17.67 9.49
C ALA A 299 -14.69 18.39 8.66
N THR A 300 -14.59 18.32 7.32
CA THR A 300 -15.54 18.99 6.41
C THR A 300 -16.33 17.95 5.65
N PHE A 301 -17.65 18.00 5.72
CA PHE A 301 -18.57 17.09 5.03
C PHE A 301 -19.12 17.74 3.78
N LEU A 302 -18.88 17.12 2.63
CA LEU A 302 -19.39 17.59 1.33
C LEU A 302 -20.78 17.02 1.00
N GLY A 303 -21.20 15.95 1.68
CA GLY A 303 -22.50 15.28 1.57
C GLY A 303 -23.44 15.57 2.74
N ASN A 304 -24.53 14.82 2.81
CA ASN A 304 -25.39 14.75 4.00
C ASN A 304 -24.64 14.03 5.14
N ALA A 305 -25.15 14.15 6.35
CA ALA A 305 -24.57 13.48 7.51
C ALA A 305 -24.56 11.96 7.30
N PRO A 306 -23.39 11.31 7.36
CA PRO A 306 -23.31 9.86 7.29
C PRO A 306 -23.75 9.21 8.60
N ALA A 307 -23.96 7.90 8.58
CA ALA A 307 -24.03 7.13 9.81
C ALA A 307 -22.66 7.25 10.53
N LEU A 308 -22.66 7.79 11.75
CA LEU A 308 -21.45 8.04 12.52
C LEU A 308 -21.34 7.06 13.69
N GLY A 309 -20.25 6.29 13.72
CA GLY A 309 -19.91 5.41 14.85
C GLY A 309 -19.53 6.19 16.11
N ASN A 310 -19.62 5.52 17.24
CA ASN A 310 -19.30 6.12 18.52
C ASN A 310 -17.86 6.66 18.55
N GLU A 311 -17.67 7.84 19.14
CA GLU A 311 -16.34 8.41 19.37
C GLU A 311 -15.51 8.59 18.09
N ALA A 312 -16.17 8.79 16.91
CA ALA A 312 -15.49 8.85 15.61
C ALA A 312 -14.31 9.83 15.57
N PHE A 313 -14.37 10.94 16.31
CA PHE A 313 -13.30 11.95 16.43
C PHE A 313 -12.82 12.15 17.89
N VAL A 314 -12.93 11.12 18.72
CA VAL A 314 -12.47 11.21 20.14
C VAL A 314 -11.00 11.61 20.21
N SER A 315 -10.65 12.47 21.17
CA SER A 315 -9.27 12.96 21.34
C SER A 315 -8.67 13.63 20.08
N ALA A 316 -9.50 14.26 19.26
CA ALA A 316 -9.06 15.25 18.27
C ALA A 316 -8.48 16.49 18.98
N ALA A 317 -7.92 17.44 18.22
CA ALA A 317 -7.37 18.68 18.80
C ALA A 317 -8.43 19.46 19.59
N ASP A 318 -8.02 20.23 20.62
CA ASP A 318 -8.92 21.01 21.48
C ASP A 318 -9.87 21.95 20.71
N ALA A 319 -9.43 22.45 19.55
CA ALA A 319 -10.23 23.32 18.69
C ALA A 319 -10.90 22.56 17.52
N PHE A 320 -11.05 21.25 17.63
CA PHE A 320 -11.69 20.45 16.58
C PHE A 320 -13.12 20.91 16.33
N THR A 321 -13.47 21.08 15.06
CA THR A 321 -14.81 21.49 14.62
C THR A 321 -15.22 20.74 13.35
N VAL A 322 -16.47 20.35 13.31
CA VAL A 322 -17.15 19.77 12.15
C VAL A 322 -17.74 20.88 11.29
N TYR A 323 -17.57 20.79 9.98
CA TYR A 323 -18.14 21.72 9.01
C TYR A 323 -18.95 21.01 7.96
N TRP A 324 -20.04 21.60 7.51
CA TRP A 324 -20.81 21.17 6.34
C TRP A 324 -21.41 22.40 5.62
N TYR A 325 -21.83 22.22 4.38
CA TYR A 325 -22.41 23.31 3.60
C TYR A 325 -23.94 23.38 3.74
N GLU A 326 -24.48 24.57 3.70
CA GLU A 326 -25.93 24.83 3.72
C GLU A 326 -26.66 23.95 2.69
N GLY A 327 -27.81 23.38 3.09
CA GLY A 327 -28.60 22.45 2.29
C GLY A 327 -28.16 21.00 2.37
N ARG A 328 -27.22 20.68 3.25
CA ARG A 328 -26.93 19.29 3.66
C ARG A 328 -27.77 18.93 4.87
N GLU A 329 -28.28 17.70 4.88
CA GLU A 329 -29.22 17.21 5.89
C GLU A 329 -28.53 16.36 6.96
N GLY A 330 -29.16 16.25 8.13
CA GLY A 330 -28.72 15.38 9.23
C GLY A 330 -27.69 15.99 10.16
N PHE A 331 -27.31 17.26 9.97
CA PHE A 331 -26.41 18.00 10.86
C PHE A 331 -27.17 18.96 11.78
N THR A 332 -26.56 19.32 12.91
CA THR A 332 -27.09 20.29 13.88
C THR A 332 -26.01 21.26 14.32
N VAL A 333 -26.41 22.49 14.68
CA VAL A 333 -25.56 23.51 15.31
C VAL A 333 -26.08 23.84 16.70
N PRO A 334 -25.27 24.23 17.67
CA PRO A 334 -23.82 24.45 17.61
C PRO A 334 -23.00 23.17 17.74
N THR A 335 -23.63 22.01 17.87
CA THR A 335 -22.96 20.70 17.97
C THR A 335 -23.67 19.68 17.09
N TRP A 336 -22.89 18.74 16.57
CA TRP A 336 -23.38 17.56 15.87
C TRP A 336 -22.70 16.31 16.46
N GLN A 337 -23.47 15.33 16.90
CA GLN A 337 -22.98 14.09 17.53
C GLN A 337 -21.96 14.34 18.69
N GLY A 338 -22.19 15.44 19.44
CA GLY A 338 -21.32 15.83 20.55
C GLY A 338 -20.07 16.64 20.18
N TYR A 339 -19.81 16.88 18.90
CA TYR A 339 -18.68 17.70 18.43
C TYR A 339 -19.13 19.13 18.09
N PRO A 340 -18.31 20.16 18.38
CA PRO A 340 -18.57 21.53 17.88
C PRO A 340 -18.79 21.51 16.39
N ALA A 341 -19.81 22.21 15.91
CA ALA A 341 -20.25 22.06 14.55
C ALA A 341 -20.73 23.39 13.96
N TRP A 342 -20.39 23.64 12.69
CA TRP A 342 -20.65 24.91 12.01
C TRP A 342 -21.12 24.66 10.57
N MET A 343 -22.22 25.33 10.20
CA MET A 343 -22.74 25.35 8.84
C MET A 343 -22.09 26.48 8.03
N VAL A 344 -21.48 26.11 6.92
CA VAL A 344 -20.96 27.07 5.95
C VAL A 344 -22.11 27.50 5.04
N PRO A 345 -22.43 28.81 4.97
CA PRO A 345 -23.49 29.30 4.11
C PRO A 345 -23.22 28.99 2.63
N LYS A 346 -24.26 28.67 1.88
CA LYS A 346 -24.19 28.32 0.46
C LYS A 346 -23.78 29.55 -0.36
N GLY A 347 -22.56 29.52 -0.87
CA GLY A 347 -21.95 30.56 -1.68
C GLY A 347 -21.51 30.06 -3.06
N PRO A 348 -20.69 30.83 -3.78
CA PRO A 348 -19.82 30.24 -4.80
C PRO A 348 -18.87 29.27 -4.14
N GLU A 349 -18.62 28.15 -4.77
CA GLU A 349 -17.79 27.05 -4.25
C GLU A 349 -16.73 26.68 -5.27
N ILE A 350 -15.46 26.83 -4.90
CA ILE A 350 -14.35 26.46 -5.76
C ILE A 350 -13.97 24.99 -5.54
N ALA A 351 -13.84 24.23 -6.63
CA ALA A 351 -13.23 22.92 -6.62
C ALA A 351 -12.13 22.85 -7.68
N VAL A 352 -10.97 22.33 -7.32
CA VAL A 352 -9.80 22.30 -8.18
C VAL A 352 -9.38 20.87 -8.49
N TYR A 353 -9.13 20.58 -9.77
CA TYR A 353 -8.85 19.23 -10.25
C TYR A 353 -7.53 19.13 -11.00
N GLN A 354 -6.88 17.99 -10.87
CA GLN A 354 -5.77 17.57 -11.73
C GLN A 354 -6.29 16.94 -13.04
N PRO A 355 -5.43 16.82 -14.08
CA PRO A 355 -5.73 15.97 -15.22
C PRO A 355 -6.16 14.57 -14.76
N ARG A 356 -7.21 14.02 -15.41
CA ARG A 356 -7.88 12.76 -15.08
C ARG A 356 -8.86 12.82 -13.91
N GLY A 357 -9.29 14.02 -13.48
CA GLY A 357 -10.41 14.20 -12.56
C GLY A 357 -10.11 14.06 -11.08
N PHE A 358 -8.84 14.01 -10.67
CA PHE A 358 -8.47 14.04 -9.25
C PHE A 358 -8.70 15.43 -8.68
N GLU A 359 -9.50 15.53 -7.65
CA GLU A 359 -9.71 16.75 -6.89
C GLU A 359 -8.49 17.06 -6.01
N LEU A 360 -8.12 18.34 -5.95
CA LEU A 360 -7.10 18.83 -5.04
C LEU A 360 -7.79 19.40 -3.82
N VAL A 361 -7.17 19.21 -2.66
CA VAL A 361 -7.59 19.84 -1.41
C VAL A 361 -6.77 21.10 -1.17
N ASP A 362 -7.43 22.15 -0.71
CA ASP A 362 -6.80 23.43 -0.40
C ASP A 362 -5.67 23.28 0.60
N GLY A 363 -4.55 23.95 0.33
CA GLY A 363 -3.35 23.95 1.19
C GLY A 363 -2.59 22.60 1.24
N ILE A 364 -3.14 21.50 0.67
CA ILE A 364 -2.53 20.16 0.74
C ILE A 364 -2.08 19.67 -0.64
N GLY A 365 -2.76 20.11 -1.70
CA GLY A 365 -2.49 19.67 -3.06
C GLY A 365 -1.04 19.89 -3.48
N LYS A 366 -0.30 18.80 -3.79
CA LYS A 366 1.10 18.86 -4.23
C LYS A 366 1.27 18.44 -5.69
N LYS A 367 2.20 19.08 -6.40
CA LYS A 367 2.58 18.73 -7.78
C LYS A 367 4.07 18.86 -8.00
N SER A 368 4.73 17.75 -8.34
CA SER A 368 6.16 17.72 -8.62
C SER A 368 6.46 17.65 -10.11
N TYR A 369 7.39 18.47 -10.59
CA TYR A 369 7.90 18.43 -11.96
C TYR A 369 9.12 17.51 -12.14
N GLY A 370 9.71 17.03 -11.04
CA GLY A 370 10.98 16.30 -11.12
C GLY A 370 12.16 17.18 -11.51
N GLY A 371 13.19 16.60 -12.12
CA GLY A 371 14.37 17.31 -12.59
C GLY A 371 14.13 18.01 -13.92
N GLN A 372 14.52 19.31 -14.02
CA GLN A 372 14.47 20.11 -15.24
C GLN A 372 15.77 20.91 -15.38
N ARG A 373 16.36 20.99 -16.59
CA ARG A 373 17.54 21.82 -16.82
C ARG A 373 17.28 23.28 -16.49
N VAL A 374 18.26 23.92 -15.84
CA VAL A 374 18.20 25.35 -15.53
C VAL A 374 17.97 26.15 -16.82
N GLY A 375 16.99 27.06 -16.80
CA GLY A 375 16.58 27.88 -17.95
C GLY A 375 15.67 27.16 -18.95
N ALA A 376 15.56 25.82 -18.95
CA ALA A 376 14.65 25.10 -19.81
C ALA A 376 13.24 25.05 -19.23
N LYS A 377 12.21 25.16 -20.08
CA LYS A 377 10.80 25.15 -19.68
C LYS A 377 10.21 23.76 -19.81
N SER A 378 9.57 23.27 -18.76
CA SER A 378 8.85 21.98 -18.78
C SER A 378 7.58 22.06 -19.64
N PRO A 379 7.05 20.91 -20.09
CA PRO A 379 5.68 20.83 -20.58
C PRO A 379 4.69 21.38 -19.55
N PRO A 380 3.64 22.10 -20.01
CA PRO A 380 2.66 22.66 -19.09
C PRO A 380 1.78 21.57 -18.46
N ARG A 381 1.51 21.69 -17.17
CA ARG A 381 0.50 20.92 -16.46
C ARG A 381 -0.79 21.69 -16.38
N THR A 382 -1.89 21.07 -16.75
CA THR A 382 -3.22 21.68 -16.70
C THR A 382 -3.85 21.44 -15.32
N VAL A 383 -4.49 22.47 -14.80
CA VAL A 383 -5.30 22.43 -13.59
C VAL A 383 -6.69 22.94 -13.96
N THR A 384 -7.74 22.25 -13.53
CA THR A 384 -9.14 22.61 -13.80
C THR A 384 -9.74 23.22 -12.55
N ILE A 385 -10.38 24.37 -12.68
CA ILE A 385 -11.19 25.02 -11.66
C ILE A 385 -12.65 24.79 -12.03
N ARG A 386 -13.47 24.33 -11.10
CA ARG A 386 -14.92 24.18 -11.27
C ARG A 386 -15.66 24.91 -10.16
N ASN A 387 -16.76 25.56 -10.50
CA ASN A 387 -17.71 26.08 -9.51
C ASN A 387 -18.70 24.98 -9.15
N ARG A 388 -18.67 24.50 -7.92
CA ARG A 388 -19.65 23.55 -7.36
C ARG A 388 -20.76 24.22 -6.56
N GLY A 389 -20.58 25.51 -6.27
CA GLY A 389 -21.55 26.28 -5.51
C GLY A 389 -22.79 26.65 -6.29
N SER A 390 -23.73 27.28 -5.61
CA SER A 390 -25.01 27.75 -6.16
C SER A 390 -24.97 29.17 -6.72
N ARG A 391 -23.87 29.90 -6.51
CA ARG A 391 -23.68 31.27 -7.04
C ARG A 391 -22.46 31.30 -7.96
N THR A 392 -22.39 32.36 -8.80
CA THR A 392 -21.27 32.55 -9.72
C THR A 392 -19.96 32.76 -8.96
N LEU A 393 -18.97 31.92 -9.22
CA LEU A 393 -17.60 32.10 -8.78
C LEU A 393 -16.97 33.19 -9.64
N ARG A 394 -16.51 34.27 -9.03
CA ARG A 394 -16.04 35.50 -9.71
C ARG A 394 -14.59 35.79 -9.37
N ASP A 395 -14.02 36.71 -10.17
CA ASP A 395 -12.71 37.31 -9.93
C ASP A 395 -11.56 36.32 -9.87
N LEU A 396 -11.71 35.20 -10.59
CA LEU A 396 -10.68 34.17 -10.63
C LEU A 396 -9.35 34.77 -11.13
N SER A 397 -8.35 34.62 -10.29
CA SER A 397 -6.97 34.97 -10.62
C SER A 397 -6.01 33.97 -10.04
N VAL A 398 -4.93 33.66 -10.77
CA VAL A 398 -3.94 32.67 -10.38
C VAL A 398 -2.57 33.34 -10.27
N LYS A 399 -1.91 33.20 -9.10
CA LYS A 399 -0.59 33.77 -8.87
C LYS A 399 0.34 32.74 -8.21
N ALA A 400 1.63 32.80 -8.57
CA ALA A 400 2.67 32.10 -7.83
C ALA A 400 3.12 32.94 -6.63
N GLY A 401 3.43 32.26 -5.53
CA GLY A 401 4.03 32.83 -4.34
C GLY A 401 4.96 31.79 -3.69
N GLY A 402 5.43 32.01 -2.48
CA GLY A 402 6.36 31.12 -1.77
C GLY A 402 7.83 31.40 -2.08
N ASN A 403 8.70 30.40 -2.00
CA ASN A 403 10.15 30.61 -2.04
C ASN A 403 10.71 30.90 -3.43
N HIS A 404 10.16 30.27 -4.49
CA HIS A 404 10.69 30.38 -5.85
C HIS A 404 9.56 30.60 -6.88
N PRO A 405 8.76 31.67 -6.73
CA PRO A 405 7.56 31.87 -7.55
C PRO A 405 7.89 32.09 -9.04
N ASP A 406 9.03 32.72 -9.35
CA ASP A 406 9.44 33.07 -10.72
C ASP A 406 9.86 31.84 -11.54
N ASP A 407 10.13 30.72 -10.90
CA ASP A 407 10.43 29.45 -11.55
C ASP A 407 9.16 28.76 -12.12
N PHE A 408 7.96 29.24 -11.77
CA PHE A 408 6.68 28.65 -12.15
C PHE A 408 5.86 29.63 -13.01
N ILE A 409 5.83 29.37 -14.31
CA ILE A 409 5.16 30.21 -15.30
C ILE A 409 3.69 29.81 -15.40
N ILE A 410 2.79 30.73 -15.06
CA ILE A 410 1.35 30.55 -15.08
C ILE A 410 0.74 31.10 -16.35
N ARG A 411 -0.02 30.29 -17.08
CA ARG A 411 -0.98 30.74 -18.08
C ARG A 411 -2.35 30.85 -17.41
N GLN A 412 -2.86 32.06 -17.29
CA GLN A 412 -4.12 32.40 -16.61
C GLN A 412 -5.32 31.63 -17.20
N PRO A 413 -6.39 31.40 -16.42
CA PRO A 413 -7.66 30.92 -16.95
C PRO A 413 -8.27 31.90 -17.92
N GLU A 414 -8.88 31.37 -19.00
CA GLU A 414 -9.53 32.19 -20.02
C GLU A 414 -10.84 32.79 -19.49
N VAL A 415 -11.55 32.04 -18.65
CA VAL A 415 -12.81 32.47 -18.04
C VAL A 415 -12.58 32.76 -16.56
N LYS A 416 -12.91 34.00 -16.15
CA LYS A 416 -12.71 34.45 -14.76
C LYS A 416 -13.97 34.43 -13.90
N ASN A 417 -15.14 34.24 -14.52
CA ASN A 417 -16.42 34.13 -13.84
C ASN A 417 -17.11 32.84 -14.27
N LEU A 418 -17.30 31.94 -13.33
CA LEU A 418 -17.88 30.61 -13.56
C LEU A 418 -19.27 30.54 -12.96
N PRO A 419 -20.34 30.43 -13.76
CA PRO A 419 -21.67 30.07 -13.27
C PRO A 419 -21.64 28.73 -12.52
N PRO A 420 -22.69 28.43 -11.72
CA PRO A 420 -22.83 27.12 -11.08
C PRO A 420 -22.61 25.96 -12.06
N GLY A 421 -21.78 24.97 -11.66
CA GLY A 421 -21.43 23.81 -12.46
C GLY A 421 -20.39 24.04 -13.58
N ALA A 422 -20.10 25.28 -13.95
CA ALA A 422 -19.10 25.60 -15.00
C ALA A 422 -17.65 25.36 -14.53
N ALA A 423 -16.75 25.19 -15.51
CA ALA A 423 -15.35 24.97 -15.27
C ALA A 423 -14.46 25.82 -16.22
N THR A 424 -13.23 26.10 -15.77
CA THR A 424 -12.16 26.69 -16.57
C THR A 424 -10.85 25.98 -16.27
N THR A 425 -9.80 26.28 -17.04
CA THR A 425 -8.47 25.68 -16.82
C THR A 425 -7.39 26.74 -16.83
N PHE A 426 -6.33 26.50 -16.05
CA PHE A 426 -5.07 27.23 -16.18
C PHE A 426 -3.91 26.25 -16.34
N LYS A 427 -2.74 26.73 -16.76
CA LYS A 427 -1.58 25.88 -16.98
C LYS A 427 -0.38 26.42 -16.23
N VAL A 428 0.42 25.52 -15.65
CA VAL A 428 1.68 25.84 -14.98
C VAL A 428 2.81 25.11 -15.67
N SER A 429 3.91 25.80 -15.95
CA SER A 429 5.17 25.22 -16.44
C SER A 429 6.28 25.54 -15.45
N PHE A 430 7.22 24.62 -15.28
CA PHE A 430 8.39 24.82 -14.44
C PHE A 430 9.59 25.20 -15.30
N LYS A 431 10.28 26.29 -14.95
CA LYS A 431 11.49 26.78 -15.59
C LYS A 431 12.47 27.22 -14.51
N PRO A 432 13.27 26.29 -13.96
CA PRO A 432 14.16 26.61 -12.84
C PRO A 432 15.19 27.66 -13.25
N MET A 433 15.35 28.69 -12.41
CA MET A 433 16.34 29.75 -12.61
C MET A 433 17.70 29.43 -11.96
N ALA A 434 17.75 28.40 -11.10
CA ALA A 434 18.97 27.91 -10.47
C ALA A 434 18.87 26.40 -10.19
N GLN A 435 20.03 25.79 -9.87
CA GLN A 435 20.11 24.39 -9.44
C GLN A 435 19.51 24.19 -8.03
N GLY A 436 19.12 22.93 -7.72
CA GLY A 436 18.58 22.54 -6.44
C GLY A 436 17.07 22.47 -6.39
N SER A 437 16.54 22.22 -5.22
CA SER A 437 15.11 22.11 -4.95
C SER A 437 14.44 23.48 -5.08
N ARG A 438 13.37 23.53 -5.86
CA ARG A 438 12.60 24.75 -6.18
C ARG A 438 11.14 24.50 -5.84
N ASN A 439 10.50 25.40 -5.12
CA ASN A 439 9.10 25.26 -4.73
C ASN A 439 8.35 26.59 -4.80
N ALA A 440 7.06 26.49 -5.07
CA ALA A 440 6.13 27.61 -5.04
C ALA A 440 4.75 27.17 -4.58
N VAL A 441 3.97 28.12 -4.10
CA VAL A 441 2.54 27.97 -3.81
C VAL A 441 1.75 28.70 -4.88
N ILE A 442 0.95 27.98 -5.64
CA ILE A 442 0.05 28.57 -6.63
C ILE A 442 -1.26 28.89 -5.92
N ARG A 443 -1.59 30.18 -5.87
CA ARG A 443 -2.79 30.73 -5.24
C ARG A 443 -3.84 31.06 -6.27
N ILE A 444 -5.02 30.45 -6.13
CA ILE A 444 -6.20 30.77 -6.92
C ILE A 444 -7.09 31.62 -6.04
N ARG A 445 -7.33 32.87 -6.43
CA ARG A 445 -8.26 33.76 -5.73
C ARG A 445 -9.62 33.73 -6.39
N SER A 446 -10.66 33.80 -5.58
CA SER A 446 -12.06 33.87 -6.00
C SER A 446 -12.88 34.67 -4.97
N ASN A 447 -14.18 34.77 -5.22
CA ASN A 447 -15.16 35.30 -4.26
C ASN A 447 -15.82 34.17 -3.43
N ASP A 448 -15.23 33.00 -3.39
CA ASP A 448 -15.61 31.96 -2.47
C ASP A 448 -15.45 32.45 -1.03
N SER A 449 -16.44 32.24 -0.19
CA SER A 449 -16.49 32.88 1.14
C SER A 449 -15.60 32.16 2.17
N ASP A 450 -15.36 30.86 1.99
CA ASP A 450 -14.55 30.04 2.88
C ASP A 450 -13.21 29.61 2.26
N GLU A 451 -13.12 29.58 0.92
CA GLU A 451 -11.89 29.34 0.17
C GLU A 451 -11.55 30.52 -0.77
N GLY A 452 -11.62 31.76 -0.27
CA GLY A 452 -11.28 32.96 -1.06
C GLY A 452 -9.89 32.91 -1.68
N VAL A 453 -9.01 32.05 -1.17
CA VAL A 453 -7.70 31.71 -1.74
C VAL A 453 -7.45 30.22 -1.63
N PHE A 454 -7.54 29.51 -2.74
CA PHE A 454 -7.17 28.08 -2.83
C PHE A 454 -5.68 27.93 -3.13
N GLU A 455 -4.95 27.12 -2.37
CA GLU A 455 -3.51 26.95 -2.48
C GLU A 455 -3.11 25.56 -3.01
N ILE A 456 -2.17 25.52 -3.96
CA ILE A 456 -1.56 24.30 -4.50
C ILE A 456 -0.05 24.40 -4.40
N HIS A 457 0.60 23.43 -3.79
CA HIS A 457 2.05 23.36 -3.71
C HIS A 457 2.65 22.74 -4.98
N PHE A 458 3.61 23.44 -5.58
CA PHE A 458 4.38 22.94 -6.70
C PHE A 458 5.85 22.83 -6.31
N ASP A 459 6.49 21.76 -6.73
CA ASP A 459 7.93 21.57 -6.57
C ASP A 459 8.59 21.05 -7.86
N GLY A 460 9.90 21.20 -7.93
CA GLY A 460 10.75 20.71 -8.98
C GLY A 460 12.22 20.81 -8.57
N HIS A 461 13.11 20.26 -9.38
CA HIS A 461 14.55 20.32 -9.14
C HIS A 461 15.28 20.86 -10.37
N GLY A 462 16.03 21.96 -10.19
CA GLY A 462 16.90 22.49 -11.22
C GLY A 462 18.15 21.62 -11.35
N VAL A 463 18.39 21.05 -12.55
CA VAL A 463 19.58 20.24 -12.87
C VAL A 463 20.45 20.98 -13.89
N ARG A 464 21.74 20.53 -14.02
CA ARG A 464 22.68 21.09 -14.99
C ARG A 464 22.26 20.88 -16.44
#